data_f894b443acc5025f998d221a129371ee
#
_entry.id   f894b443acc5025f998d221a129371ee
#
_cell.length_a   1.000
_cell.length_b   1.000
_cell.length_c   1.000
_cell.angle_alpha   90.00
_cell.angle_beta   90.00
_cell.angle_gamma   90.00
#
_symmetry.space_group_name_H-M   'P 1'
#
loop_
_entity.id
_entity.type
_entity.pdbx_description
1 polymer ?
#
loop_
_entity_poly.entity_id
_entity_poly.type
_entity_poly.pdbx_seq_one_letter_code
_entity_poly.pdbx_strand_id
1 'polypeptide(L)'
;MSDYKEILSQEIAQLRAKLEQAQVPEEFAYQLKKEIVALERSVELGSYDEKYEKTSRYLDWAVNVPFGKKTEDTLDIQKAKKVFDEHHYGMTEVKNRFLEYLAVLNLQKQNFSEEDFSAPILLLVGLVGTGKTTFAYSLAEALGRKIVRIPIGGMGSAKELRGDSRLKLGSEPGKVLKGVVESGVMNPVILLDEIDRAADDANMDIMGVLVEL
;
A
#
# COMPACT_ATOMS: atom_id res chain seq x y z
N MET A 1 3.24 -28.23 27.02
CA MET A 1 3.07 -26.84 27.47
C MET A 1 4.37 -26.02 27.39
N SER A 2 5.55 -26.58 27.72
CA SER A 2 6.86 -25.93 27.62
C SER A 2 7.17 -25.49 26.18
N ASP A 3 7.01 -26.40 25.22
CA ASP A 3 7.39 -26.16 23.81
C ASP A 3 6.54 -25.06 23.16
N TYR A 4 5.24 -24.99 23.49
CA TYR A 4 4.37 -23.95 22.91
C TYR A 4 4.72 -22.55 23.42
N LYS A 5 5.04 -22.42 24.73
CA LYS A 5 5.49 -21.16 25.32
C LYS A 5 6.81 -20.68 24.67
N GLU A 6 7.70 -21.62 24.36
CA GLU A 6 8.98 -21.32 23.71
C GLU A 6 8.78 -20.82 22.28
N ILE A 7 7.88 -21.43 21.50
CA ILE A 7 7.51 -20.98 20.15
C ILE A 7 6.98 -19.53 20.18
N LEU A 8 6.01 -19.24 21.07
CA LEU A 8 5.45 -17.90 21.18
C LEU A 8 6.48 -16.85 21.61
N SER A 9 7.39 -17.24 22.51
CA SER A 9 8.48 -16.35 22.92
C SER A 9 9.44 -16.03 21.76
N GLN A 10 9.71 -17.01 20.88
CA GLN A 10 10.50 -16.81 19.68
C GLN A 10 9.80 -15.91 18.66
N GLU A 11 8.48 -16.07 18.47
CA GLU A 11 7.69 -15.16 17.61
C GLU A 11 7.77 -13.72 18.10
N ILE A 12 7.59 -13.49 19.41
CA ILE A 12 7.67 -12.15 20.00
C ILE A 12 9.09 -11.56 19.83
N ALA A 13 10.12 -12.37 20.01
CA ALA A 13 11.51 -11.94 19.80
C ALA A 13 11.74 -11.53 18.33
N GLN A 14 11.17 -12.25 17.35
CA GLN A 14 11.23 -11.89 15.95
C GLN A 14 10.50 -10.58 15.66
N LEU A 15 9.29 -10.36 16.22
CA LEU A 15 8.55 -9.11 16.09
C LEU A 15 9.34 -7.93 16.64
N ARG A 16 10.00 -8.10 17.79
CA ARG A 16 10.86 -7.09 18.39
C ARG A 16 12.07 -6.76 17.51
N ALA A 17 12.75 -7.78 16.99
CA ALA A 17 13.89 -7.58 16.11
C ALA A 17 13.48 -6.87 14.80
N LYS A 18 12.33 -7.24 14.21
CA LYS A 18 11.79 -6.55 13.03
C LYS A 18 11.48 -5.07 13.34
N LEU A 19 10.88 -4.77 14.50
CA LEU A 19 10.57 -3.40 14.92
C LEU A 19 11.85 -2.55 15.10
N GLU A 20 12.91 -3.11 15.63
CA GLU A 20 14.20 -2.42 15.80
C GLU A 20 14.88 -2.11 14.46
N GLN A 21 14.67 -2.94 13.45
CA GLN A 21 15.23 -2.75 12.11
C GLN A 21 14.36 -1.83 11.23
N ALA A 22 13.08 -1.69 11.56
CA ALA A 22 12.15 -0.87 10.79
C ALA A 22 12.32 0.62 11.14
N GLN A 23 12.29 1.48 10.11
CA GLN A 23 12.32 2.95 10.28
C GLN A 23 10.93 3.49 10.67
N VAL A 24 10.36 2.94 11.73
CA VAL A 24 9.03 3.32 12.21
C VAL A 24 9.09 4.71 12.89
N PRO A 25 8.11 5.60 12.66
CA PRO A 25 8.01 6.86 13.39
C PRO A 25 8.03 6.65 14.91
N GLU A 26 8.75 7.49 15.67
CA GLU A 26 9.02 7.28 17.10
C GLU A 26 7.77 7.06 17.94
N GLU A 27 6.74 7.87 17.72
CA GLU A 27 5.47 7.76 18.46
C GLU A 27 4.78 6.41 18.21
N PHE A 28 4.77 5.98 16.95
CA PHE A 28 4.18 4.69 16.57
C PHE A 28 5.04 3.52 17.07
N ALA A 29 6.36 3.61 16.98
CA ALA A 29 7.28 2.62 17.54
C ALA A 29 7.07 2.44 19.05
N TYR A 30 6.84 3.53 19.80
CA TYR A 30 6.53 3.46 21.21
C TYR A 30 5.22 2.70 21.50
N GLN A 31 4.18 2.92 20.71
CA GLN A 31 2.92 2.18 20.81
C GLN A 31 3.13 0.68 20.53
N LEU A 32 3.84 0.34 19.47
CA LEU A 32 4.13 -1.06 19.12
C LEU A 32 4.95 -1.77 20.22
N LYS A 33 5.94 -1.09 20.81
CA LYS A 33 6.71 -1.63 21.96
C LYS A 33 5.83 -1.95 23.14
N LYS A 34 4.83 -1.11 23.45
CA LYS A 34 3.87 -1.40 24.53
C LYS A 34 3.03 -2.64 24.25
N GLU A 35 2.58 -2.81 23.01
CA GLU A 35 1.81 -3.99 22.60
C GLU A 35 2.68 -5.27 22.67
N ILE A 36 3.96 -5.20 22.30
CA ILE A 36 4.91 -6.33 22.43
C ILE A 36 5.07 -6.73 23.90
N VAL A 37 5.26 -5.76 24.80
CA VAL A 37 5.34 -6.04 26.26
C VAL A 37 4.05 -6.66 26.79
N ALA A 38 2.90 -6.25 26.25
CA ALA A 38 1.62 -6.86 26.65
C ALA A 38 1.53 -8.32 26.19
N LEU A 39 2.03 -8.66 24.99
CA LEU A 39 2.13 -10.06 24.54
C LEU A 39 3.07 -10.89 25.40
N GLU A 40 4.25 -10.36 25.74
CA GLU A 40 5.22 -11.05 26.62
C GLU A 40 4.57 -11.43 27.96
N ARG A 41 3.87 -10.49 28.58
CA ARG A 41 3.12 -10.75 29.83
C ARG A 41 2.05 -11.84 29.66
N SER A 42 1.31 -11.81 28.54
CA SER A 42 0.29 -12.84 28.27
C SER A 42 0.91 -14.23 28.16
N VAL A 43 2.09 -14.36 27.52
CA VAL A 43 2.83 -15.61 27.41
C VAL A 43 3.34 -16.08 28.78
N GLU A 44 3.88 -15.17 29.61
CA GLU A 44 4.34 -15.48 30.97
C GLU A 44 3.22 -16.02 31.85
N LEU A 45 2.03 -15.42 31.77
CA LEU A 45 0.86 -15.79 32.53
C LEU A 45 0.11 -17.01 31.96
N GLY A 46 0.54 -17.52 30.81
CA GLY A 46 -0.13 -18.64 30.13
C GLY A 46 -1.51 -18.29 29.56
N SER A 47 -1.77 -17.01 29.33
CA SER A 47 -3.04 -16.48 28.80
C SER A 47 -2.93 -16.33 27.27
N TYR A 48 -3.36 -17.38 26.55
CA TYR A 48 -3.35 -17.44 25.06
C TYR A 48 -4.78 -17.23 24.54
N ASP A 49 -5.36 -16.11 24.88
CA ASP A 49 -6.72 -15.78 24.53
C ASP A 49 -6.84 -15.08 23.14
N GLU A 50 -8.07 -14.79 22.78
CA GLU A 50 -8.41 -14.06 21.55
C GLU A 50 -7.70 -12.70 21.45
N LYS A 51 -7.38 -12.07 22.58
CA LYS A 51 -6.66 -10.81 22.64
C LYS A 51 -5.20 -10.96 22.19
N TYR A 52 -4.55 -12.06 22.61
CA TYR A 52 -3.19 -12.40 22.14
C TYR A 52 -3.15 -12.51 20.61
N GLU A 53 -4.03 -13.31 20.03
CA GLU A 53 -4.13 -13.53 18.60
C GLU A 53 -4.32 -12.22 17.80
N LYS A 54 -5.24 -11.36 18.26
CA LYS A 54 -5.50 -10.05 17.63
C LYS A 54 -4.27 -9.15 17.67
N THR A 55 -3.61 -9.09 18.83
CA THR A 55 -2.45 -8.22 19.03
C THR A 55 -1.25 -8.71 18.23
N SER A 56 -0.98 -10.00 18.25
CA SER A 56 0.12 -10.61 17.49
C SER A 56 -0.04 -10.36 15.99
N ARG A 57 -1.24 -10.59 15.44
CA ARG A 57 -1.54 -10.35 14.03
C ARG A 57 -1.39 -8.88 13.66
N TYR A 58 -1.89 -7.97 14.49
CA TYR A 58 -1.72 -6.53 14.28
C TYR A 58 -0.24 -6.13 14.24
N LEU A 59 0.55 -6.63 15.20
CA LEU A 59 1.98 -6.35 15.27
C LEU A 59 2.71 -6.90 14.05
N ASP A 60 2.39 -8.11 13.61
CA ASP A 60 3.03 -8.69 12.42
C ASP A 60 2.80 -7.81 11.18
N TRP A 61 1.58 -7.32 10.96
CA TRP A 61 1.33 -6.36 9.89
C TRP A 61 2.09 -5.06 10.10
N ALA A 62 2.04 -4.48 11.29
CA ALA A 62 2.61 -3.17 11.59
C ALA A 62 4.13 -3.12 11.40
N VAL A 63 4.85 -4.17 11.81
CA VAL A 63 6.32 -4.24 11.67
C VAL A 63 6.79 -4.55 10.24
N ASN A 64 5.90 -5.09 9.40
CA ASN A 64 6.21 -5.38 7.99
C ASN A 64 5.91 -4.19 7.05
N VAL A 65 5.27 -3.11 7.53
CA VAL A 65 5.12 -1.89 6.73
C VAL A 65 6.51 -1.33 6.41
N PRO A 66 6.83 -1.06 5.13
CA PRO A 66 8.17 -0.66 4.71
C PRO A 66 8.44 0.83 4.99
N PHE A 67 8.28 1.27 6.25
CA PHE A 67 8.55 2.65 6.65
C PHE A 67 9.94 3.11 6.21
N GLY A 68 10.03 4.33 5.68
CA GLY A 68 11.28 4.94 5.23
C GLY A 68 11.85 4.37 3.92
N LYS A 69 11.33 3.24 3.41
CA LYS A 69 11.79 2.65 2.15
C LYS A 69 11.00 3.24 0.98
N LYS A 70 11.69 4.01 0.14
CA LYS A 70 11.13 4.59 -1.08
C LYS A 70 11.99 4.22 -2.27
N THR A 71 11.38 4.06 -3.45
CA THR A 71 12.11 4.06 -4.72
C THR A 71 12.43 5.50 -5.12
N GLU A 72 13.58 5.73 -5.74
CA GLU A 72 13.92 7.03 -6.32
C GLU A 72 13.13 7.24 -7.61
N ASP A 73 12.45 8.39 -7.69
CA ASP A 73 11.67 8.73 -8.87
C ASP A 73 12.58 9.14 -10.03
N THR A 74 12.40 8.48 -11.15
CA THR A 74 12.95 8.89 -12.43
C THR A 74 11.96 9.84 -13.10
N LEU A 75 12.25 11.16 -13.07
CA LEU A 75 11.39 12.19 -13.69
C LEU A 75 11.98 12.67 -15.03
N ASP A 76 12.65 11.78 -15.74
CA ASP A 76 13.22 12.04 -17.07
C ASP A 76 12.16 11.84 -18.15
N ILE A 77 11.72 12.96 -18.74
CA ILE A 77 10.67 12.98 -19.79
C ILE A 77 11.11 12.22 -21.06
N GLN A 78 12.40 12.26 -21.40
CA GLN A 78 12.90 11.55 -22.59
C GLN A 78 12.88 10.04 -22.39
N LYS A 79 13.29 9.60 -21.20
CA LYS A 79 13.20 8.18 -20.83
C LYS A 79 11.75 7.71 -20.78
N ALA A 80 10.86 8.50 -20.18
CA ALA A 80 9.44 8.17 -20.13
C ALA A 80 8.81 8.08 -21.52
N LYS A 81 9.13 9.02 -22.42
CA LYS A 81 8.70 8.96 -23.82
C LYS A 81 9.14 7.67 -24.51
N LYS A 82 10.38 7.25 -24.30
CA LYS A 82 10.90 6.02 -24.84
C LYS A 82 10.12 4.80 -24.35
N VAL A 83 9.86 4.70 -23.06
CA VAL A 83 9.06 3.62 -22.45
C VAL A 83 7.67 3.58 -23.08
N PHE A 84 6.98 4.74 -23.21
CA PHE A 84 5.65 4.79 -23.82
C PHE A 84 5.68 4.42 -25.31
N ASP A 85 6.72 4.78 -26.05
CA ASP A 85 6.84 4.46 -27.48
C ASP A 85 7.16 2.97 -27.73
N GLU A 86 7.89 2.33 -26.82
CA GLU A 86 8.19 0.90 -26.85
C GLU A 86 6.96 0.02 -26.56
N HIS A 87 6.12 0.45 -25.61
CA HIS A 87 4.99 -0.37 -25.14
C HIS A 87 3.66 -0.06 -25.84
N HIS A 88 3.51 1.11 -26.48
CA HIS A 88 2.24 1.55 -27.05
C HIS A 88 2.42 2.07 -28.47
N TYR A 89 1.71 1.47 -29.41
CA TYR A 89 1.68 1.96 -30.77
C TYR A 89 0.68 3.12 -30.93
N GLY A 90 1.09 4.21 -31.59
CA GLY A 90 0.25 5.39 -31.79
C GLY A 90 -0.08 6.10 -30.46
N MET A 91 -1.37 6.47 -30.26
CA MET A 91 -1.93 7.07 -29.06
C MET A 91 -1.17 8.35 -28.61
N THR A 92 -0.75 9.17 -29.54
CA THR A 92 0.12 10.33 -29.32
C THR A 92 -0.46 11.30 -28.28
N GLU A 93 -1.77 11.56 -28.32
CA GLU A 93 -2.43 12.46 -27.37
C GLU A 93 -2.35 11.92 -25.94
N VAL A 94 -2.60 10.62 -25.74
CA VAL A 94 -2.53 9.97 -24.43
C VAL A 94 -1.09 10.02 -23.92
N LYS A 95 -0.10 9.67 -24.73
CA LYS A 95 1.31 9.76 -24.37
C LYS A 95 1.71 11.17 -23.95
N ASN A 96 1.28 12.18 -24.71
CA ASN A 96 1.58 13.58 -24.39
C ASN A 96 0.99 13.97 -23.04
N ARG A 97 -0.25 13.54 -22.73
CA ARG A 97 -0.86 13.80 -21.41
C ARG A 97 -0.08 13.17 -20.25
N PHE A 98 0.44 11.95 -20.44
CA PHE A 98 1.32 11.34 -19.43
C PHE A 98 2.65 12.08 -19.30
N LEU A 99 3.24 12.55 -20.39
CA LEU A 99 4.47 13.36 -20.35
C LEU A 99 4.23 14.72 -19.67
N GLU A 100 3.10 15.37 -19.93
CA GLU A 100 2.67 16.60 -19.24
C GLU A 100 2.52 16.36 -17.73
N TYR A 101 1.87 15.24 -17.34
CA TYR A 101 1.74 14.83 -15.95
C TYR A 101 3.11 14.66 -15.26
N LEU A 102 4.05 13.98 -15.91
CA LEU A 102 5.41 13.80 -15.41
C LEU A 102 6.16 15.14 -15.29
N ALA A 103 5.96 16.04 -16.24
CA ALA A 103 6.54 17.38 -16.18
C ALA A 103 6.01 18.18 -14.98
N VAL A 104 4.69 18.10 -14.71
CA VAL A 104 4.06 18.73 -13.52
C VAL A 104 4.64 18.12 -12.24
N LEU A 105 4.75 16.80 -12.13
CA LEU A 105 5.36 16.15 -10.97
C LEU A 105 6.81 16.63 -10.74
N ASN A 106 7.59 16.76 -11.82
CA ASN A 106 8.97 17.24 -11.74
C ASN A 106 9.02 18.68 -11.22
N LEU A 107 8.17 19.57 -11.74
CA LEU A 107 8.06 20.95 -11.27
C LEU A 107 7.63 21.04 -9.81
N GLN A 108 6.66 20.22 -9.40
CA GLN A 108 6.22 20.19 -8.01
C GLN A 108 7.33 19.72 -7.07
N LYS A 109 8.07 18.67 -7.44
CA LYS A 109 9.19 18.15 -6.65
C LYS A 109 10.32 19.19 -6.48
N GLN A 110 10.50 20.09 -7.44
CA GLN A 110 11.49 21.17 -7.37
C GLN A 110 11.04 22.37 -6.51
N ASN A 111 9.73 22.60 -6.40
CA ASN A 111 9.19 23.83 -5.80
C ASN A 111 8.52 23.62 -4.44
N PHE A 112 8.19 22.38 -4.09
CA PHE A 112 7.50 22.04 -2.83
C PHE A 112 8.34 21.12 -1.97
N SER A 113 8.12 21.18 -0.65
CA SER A 113 8.67 20.19 0.28
C SER A 113 8.02 18.82 0.08
N GLU A 114 8.62 17.75 0.59
CA GLU A 114 8.00 16.41 0.54
C GLU A 114 6.63 16.36 1.26
N GLU A 115 6.45 17.21 2.27
CA GLU A 115 5.20 17.30 3.05
C GLU A 115 4.07 17.99 2.28
N ASP A 116 4.41 18.94 1.41
CA ASP A 116 3.46 19.69 0.59
C ASP A 116 3.23 19.04 -0.79
N PHE A 117 3.96 17.96 -1.09
CA PHE A 117 3.88 17.30 -2.38
C PHE A 117 2.63 16.41 -2.47
N SER A 118 1.70 16.79 -3.36
CA SER A 118 0.52 15.99 -3.67
C SER A 118 0.49 15.65 -5.16
N ALA A 119 0.68 14.37 -5.47
CA ALA A 119 0.58 13.91 -6.85
C ALA A 119 -0.89 13.88 -7.30
N PRO A 120 -1.24 14.48 -8.45
CA PRO A 120 -2.59 14.40 -8.98
C PRO A 120 -2.99 12.95 -9.28
N ILE A 121 -4.25 12.61 -8.99
CA ILE A 121 -4.82 11.29 -9.33
C ILE A 121 -5.11 11.26 -10.83
N LEU A 122 -4.68 10.20 -11.52
CA LEU A 122 -4.96 9.97 -12.93
C LEU A 122 -6.17 9.05 -13.10
N LEU A 123 -7.19 9.52 -13.79
CA LEU A 123 -8.35 8.71 -14.17
C LEU A 123 -8.26 8.35 -15.66
N LEU A 124 -8.19 7.04 -15.96
CA LEU A 124 -8.16 6.51 -17.33
C LEU A 124 -9.55 5.99 -17.72
N VAL A 125 -10.19 6.68 -18.66
CA VAL A 125 -11.52 6.33 -19.19
C VAL A 125 -11.40 5.87 -20.64
N GLY A 126 -12.07 4.79 -20.98
CA GLY A 126 -12.09 4.27 -22.36
C GLY A 126 -12.65 2.87 -22.45
N LEU A 127 -12.87 2.39 -23.67
CA LEU A 127 -13.42 1.06 -23.93
C LEU A 127 -12.51 -0.07 -23.40
N VAL A 128 -13.08 -1.25 -23.22
CA VAL A 128 -12.33 -2.46 -22.86
C VAL A 128 -11.30 -2.76 -23.97
N GLY A 129 -10.09 -3.17 -23.58
CA GLY A 129 -9.02 -3.51 -24.54
C GLY A 129 -8.25 -2.32 -25.10
N THR A 130 -8.53 -1.08 -24.71
CA THR A 130 -7.79 0.11 -25.20
C THR A 130 -6.43 0.33 -24.53
N GLY A 131 -5.98 -0.58 -23.66
CA GLY A 131 -4.64 -0.50 -23.06
C GLY A 131 -4.54 0.36 -21.80
N LYS A 132 -5.65 0.71 -21.12
CA LYS A 132 -5.63 1.54 -19.88
C LYS A 132 -4.72 0.95 -18.81
N THR A 133 -4.87 -0.32 -18.51
CA THR A 133 -4.07 -1.03 -17.49
C THR A 133 -2.59 -1.07 -17.89
N THR A 134 -2.29 -1.33 -19.17
CA THR A 134 -0.90 -1.34 -19.66
C THR A 134 -0.23 0.03 -19.61
N PHE A 135 -0.99 1.13 -19.82
CA PHE A 135 -0.47 2.49 -19.61
C PHE A 135 -0.07 2.75 -18.16
N ALA A 136 -0.85 2.24 -17.18
CA ALA A 136 -0.49 2.37 -15.77
C ALA A 136 0.83 1.64 -15.44
N TYR A 137 1.06 0.46 -16.02
CA TYR A 137 2.34 -0.24 -15.89
C TYR A 137 3.49 0.53 -16.51
N SER A 138 3.30 1.07 -17.73
CA SER A 138 4.33 1.89 -18.40
C SER A 138 4.62 3.18 -17.62
N LEU A 139 3.62 3.78 -16.95
CA LEU A 139 3.83 4.93 -16.07
C LEU A 139 4.70 4.55 -14.86
N ALA A 140 4.39 3.44 -14.21
CA ALA A 140 5.19 2.97 -13.07
C ALA A 140 6.64 2.68 -13.47
N GLU A 141 6.84 2.05 -14.63
CA GLU A 141 8.17 1.80 -15.20
C GLU A 141 8.91 3.11 -15.51
N ALA A 142 8.23 4.07 -16.16
CA ALA A 142 8.81 5.38 -16.47
C ALA A 142 9.24 6.14 -15.21
N LEU A 143 8.47 6.04 -14.13
CA LEU A 143 8.79 6.61 -12.81
C LEU A 143 9.87 5.83 -12.05
N GLY A 144 10.17 4.60 -12.43
CA GLY A 144 11.03 3.69 -11.65
C GLY A 144 10.38 3.18 -10.37
N ARG A 145 9.05 3.25 -10.27
CA ARG A 145 8.29 2.82 -9.10
C ARG A 145 7.78 1.40 -9.22
N LYS A 146 7.59 0.74 -8.09
CA LYS A 146 6.81 -0.49 -8.02
C LYS A 146 5.35 -0.19 -8.32
N ILE A 147 4.60 -1.20 -8.81
CA ILE A 147 3.16 -1.08 -9.04
C ILE A 147 2.39 -2.08 -8.18
N VAL A 148 1.30 -1.63 -7.61
CA VAL A 148 0.33 -2.44 -6.87
C VAL A 148 -1.00 -2.35 -7.59
N ARG A 149 -1.48 -3.47 -8.11
CA ARG A 149 -2.79 -3.54 -8.76
C ARG A 149 -3.85 -4.02 -7.78
N ILE A 150 -4.90 -3.22 -7.60
CA ILE A 150 -6.05 -3.53 -6.75
C ILE A 150 -7.28 -3.62 -7.66
N PRO A 151 -7.76 -4.83 -7.97
CA PRO A 151 -8.99 -4.99 -8.74
C PRO A 151 -10.18 -4.57 -7.85
N ILE A 152 -10.91 -3.56 -8.30
CA ILE A 152 -12.17 -3.10 -7.66
C ILE A 152 -13.35 -3.88 -8.22
N GLY A 153 -13.26 -4.34 -9.47
CA GLY A 153 -14.29 -5.14 -10.11
C GLY A 153 -14.66 -6.37 -9.29
N GLY A 154 -15.95 -6.53 -9.00
CA GLY A 154 -16.49 -7.61 -8.19
C GLY A 154 -16.27 -7.48 -6.68
N MET A 155 -15.68 -6.36 -6.20
CA MET A 155 -15.52 -6.10 -4.78
C MET A 155 -16.90 -5.91 -4.13
N GLY A 156 -17.21 -6.74 -3.13
CA GLY A 156 -18.49 -6.76 -2.45
C GLY A 156 -18.57 -5.87 -1.20
N SER A 157 -17.47 -5.28 -0.76
CA SER A 157 -17.45 -4.46 0.45
C SER A 157 -16.28 -3.49 0.47
N ALA A 158 -16.52 -2.26 0.89
CA ALA A 158 -15.49 -1.26 1.15
C ALA A 158 -14.46 -1.69 2.21
N LYS A 159 -14.81 -2.65 3.07
CA LYS A 159 -13.89 -3.24 4.05
C LYS A 159 -12.69 -3.95 3.39
N GLU A 160 -12.87 -4.52 2.20
CA GLU A 160 -11.75 -5.11 1.47
C GLU A 160 -10.68 -4.08 1.12
N LEU A 161 -11.10 -2.84 0.83
CA LEU A 161 -10.18 -1.76 0.48
C LEU A 161 -9.56 -1.12 1.73
N ARG A 162 -10.41 -0.78 2.73
CA ARG A 162 -10.01 -0.09 3.97
C ARG A 162 -9.43 -1.01 5.04
N GLY A 163 -9.88 -2.27 5.08
CA GLY A 163 -9.58 -3.23 6.15
C GLY A 163 -10.66 -3.30 7.22
N ASP A 164 -10.54 -4.29 8.08
CA ASP A 164 -11.40 -4.48 9.25
C ASP A 164 -10.83 -3.79 10.50
N SER A 165 -11.70 -3.49 11.46
CA SER A 165 -11.27 -3.01 12.77
C SER A 165 -10.38 -4.06 13.45
N ARG A 166 -9.22 -3.65 13.97
CA ARG A 166 -8.28 -4.51 14.71
C ARG A 166 -8.89 -5.21 15.93
N LEU A 167 -10.08 -4.75 16.37
CA LEU A 167 -10.80 -5.35 17.51
C LEU A 167 -11.50 -6.65 17.15
N LYS A 168 -11.68 -6.95 15.87
CA LYS A 168 -12.31 -8.19 15.41
C LYS A 168 -11.29 -9.32 15.36
N LEU A 169 -11.72 -10.52 15.74
CA LEU A 169 -10.95 -11.74 15.49
C LEU A 169 -10.85 -11.99 14.00
N GLY A 170 -9.63 -12.32 13.53
CA GLY A 170 -9.38 -12.54 12.11
C GLY A 170 -9.37 -11.26 11.27
N SER A 171 -9.31 -10.06 11.91
CA SER A 171 -9.20 -8.79 11.16
C SER A 171 -7.95 -8.76 10.28
N GLU A 172 -8.13 -8.23 9.07
CA GLU A 172 -7.08 -8.07 8.07
C GLU A 172 -7.00 -6.60 7.65
N PRO A 173 -5.81 -6.09 7.33
CA PRO A 173 -5.68 -4.77 6.74
C PRO A 173 -6.29 -4.74 5.34
N GLY A 174 -6.63 -3.54 4.88
CA GLY A 174 -7.16 -3.34 3.54
C GLY A 174 -6.16 -3.66 2.42
N LYS A 175 -6.69 -3.88 1.22
CA LYS A 175 -5.89 -4.23 0.03
C LYS A 175 -4.81 -3.19 -0.28
N VAL A 176 -5.06 -1.91 0.04
CA VAL A 176 -4.06 -0.84 -0.15
C VAL A 176 -2.83 -1.10 0.72
N LEU A 177 -3.02 -1.28 2.04
CA LEU A 177 -1.91 -1.53 2.97
C LEU A 177 -1.21 -2.85 2.66
N LYS A 178 -1.95 -3.92 2.33
CA LYS A 178 -1.37 -5.19 1.90
C LYS A 178 -0.47 -5.01 0.67
N GLY A 179 -0.94 -4.28 -0.33
CA GLY A 179 -0.17 -4.00 -1.53
C GLY A 179 1.10 -3.18 -1.25
N VAL A 180 1.05 -2.20 -0.35
CA VAL A 180 2.24 -1.45 0.08
C VAL A 180 3.25 -2.38 0.76
N VAL A 181 2.81 -3.25 1.68
CA VAL A 181 3.67 -4.23 2.35
C VAL A 181 4.30 -5.19 1.33
N GLU A 182 3.51 -5.75 0.42
CA GLU A 182 3.97 -6.67 -0.63
C GLU A 182 4.95 -5.99 -1.60
N SER A 183 4.74 -4.72 -1.92
CA SER A 183 5.66 -3.97 -2.78
C SER A 183 7.01 -3.71 -2.14
N GLY A 184 7.08 -3.70 -0.81
CA GLY A 184 8.29 -3.44 -0.02
C GLY A 184 8.74 -1.99 -0.04
N VAL A 185 7.92 -1.04 -0.52
CA VAL A 185 8.21 0.41 -0.58
C VAL A 185 6.98 1.23 -0.22
N MET A 186 7.19 2.45 0.29
CA MET A 186 6.10 3.36 0.71
C MET A 186 5.51 4.19 -0.42
N ASN A 187 6.13 4.20 -1.61
CA ASN A 187 5.72 5.02 -2.75
C ASN A 187 5.44 4.22 -4.03
N PRO A 188 4.72 3.08 -3.97
CA PRO A 188 4.33 2.38 -5.18
C PRO A 188 3.31 3.20 -5.96
N VAL A 189 3.17 2.95 -7.26
CA VAL A 189 2.00 3.35 -8.04
C VAL A 189 0.86 2.41 -7.69
N ILE A 190 -0.25 2.93 -7.20
CA ILE A 190 -1.45 2.14 -6.89
C ILE A 190 -2.39 2.24 -8.07
N LEU A 191 -2.65 1.11 -8.73
CA LEU A 191 -3.60 0.99 -9.82
C LEU A 191 -4.92 0.40 -9.29
N LEU A 192 -5.95 1.24 -9.20
CA LEU A 192 -7.31 0.81 -8.91
C LEU A 192 -7.97 0.44 -10.25
N ASP A 193 -8.15 -0.85 -10.50
CA ASP A 193 -8.60 -1.34 -11.80
C ASP A 193 -10.09 -1.71 -11.76
N GLU A 194 -10.81 -1.45 -12.87
CA GLU A 194 -12.23 -1.76 -13.04
C GLU A 194 -13.13 -1.10 -11.96
N ILE A 195 -12.91 0.20 -11.68
CA ILE A 195 -13.70 0.95 -10.68
C ILE A 195 -15.20 0.94 -11.02
N ASP A 196 -15.53 0.95 -12.31
CA ASP A 196 -16.89 0.92 -12.83
C ASP A 196 -17.63 -0.42 -12.65
N ARG A 197 -16.90 -1.45 -12.17
CA ARG A 197 -17.43 -2.80 -11.96
C ARG A 197 -17.52 -3.22 -10.49
N ALA A 198 -17.45 -2.27 -9.58
CA ALA A 198 -17.77 -2.52 -8.17
C ALA A 198 -19.22 -3.05 -8.06
N ALA A 199 -19.50 -3.90 -7.08
CA ALA A 199 -20.86 -4.37 -6.84
C ALA A 199 -21.79 -3.19 -6.53
N ASP A 200 -22.99 -3.17 -7.11
CA ASP A 200 -23.94 -2.04 -7.01
C ASP A 200 -24.20 -1.62 -5.56
N ASP A 201 -24.39 -2.60 -4.67
CA ASP A 201 -24.66 -2.36 -3.25
C ASP A 201 -23.44 -1.80 -2.48
N ALA A 202 -22.22 -2.05 -2.97
CA ALA A 202 -20.97 -1.62 -2.33
C ALA A 202 -20.37 -0.37 -2.98
N ASN A 203 -20.87 0.05 -4.14
CA ASN A 203 -20.24 1.10 -4.95
C ASN A 203 -20.12 2.43 -4.21
N MET A 204 -21.20 2.89 -3.56
CA MET A 204 -21.19 4.16 -2.81
C MET A 204 -20.21 4.12 -1.64
N ASP A 205 -20.13 3.00 -0.91
CA ASP A 205 -19.24 2.82 0.22
C ASP A 205 -17.77 2.76 -0.24
N ILE A 206 -17.50 2.07 -1.37
CA ILE A 206 -16.16 2.01 -1.98
C ILE A 206 -15.72 3.40 -2.45
N MET A 207 -16.59 4.14 -3.12
CA MET A 207 -16.30 5.53 -3.54
C MET A 207 -16.04 6.43 -2.35
N GLY A 208 -16.80 6.28 -1.25
CA GLY A 208 -16.54 7.00 0.00
C GLY A 208 -15.13 6.73 0.56
N VAL A 209 -14.68 5.49 0.55
CA VAL A 209 -13.31 5.13 0.99
C VAL A 209 -12.24 5.70 0.05
N LEU A 210 -12.49 5.73 -1.27
CA LEU A 210 -11.53 6.29 -2.24
C LEU A 210 -11.32 7.81 -2.06
N VAL A 211 -12.31 8.53 -1.53
CA VAL A 211 -12.19 9.96 -1.21
C VAL A 211 -11.33 10.20 0.04
N GLU A 212 -11.25 9.20 0.93
CA GLU A 212 -10.46 9.26 2.17
C GLU A 212 -8.99 8.78 2.00
N LEU A 213 -8.68 8.12 0.87
CA LEU A 213 -7.33 7.62 0.55
C LEU A 213 -6.47 8.72 -0.08
#